data_b08c86a3d03f83c331cf37dc254e04a8
#
_entry.id   b08c86a3d03f83c331cf37dc254e04a8
#
_cell.length_a   1.000
_cell.length_b   1.000
_cell.length_c   1.000
_cell.angle_alpha   90.00
_cell.angle_beta   90.00
_cell.angle_gamma   90.00
#
_symmetry.space_group_name_H-M   'P 1'
#
loop_
_entity.id
_entity.type
_entity.pdbx_description
1 polymer ?
#
loop_
_entity_poly.entity_id
_entity_poly.type
_entity_poly.pdbx_seq_one_letter_code
_entity_poly.pdbx_strand_id
1 'polypeptide(L)'
;GTKAATYYPKNTVHEDFGTARADYNLRDSDRLSAAYTIDRGHSVIPLADPLFASALQLGAQVASLEEVHVVSPNVLNTLRVGFSRAAFNYDSATLATFPASLSFVKGADPGGIAIGGGAVATAITTAGGNVNAGVWNRRNLFTLTDGVQITKGIHQISTGIWLQRVQDNEDIASRRLGTATFNTLATFLQGTLTNFQVVPNHSELG
;
A
#
# COMPACT_ATOMS: atom_id res chain seq x y z
N GLY A 1 -28.54 -5.25 31.30
CA GLY A 1 -28.22 -5.77 29.98
C GLY A 1 -27.15 -4.93 29.29
N THR A 2 -26.18 -5.56 28.70
CA THR A 2 -25.21 -4.92 27.81
C THR A 2 -25.95 -4.40 26.59
N LYS A 3 -25.95 -3.09 26.35
CA LYS A 3 -26.53 -2.49 25.15
C LYS A 3 -25.58 -2.65 23.97
N ALA A 4 -25.10 -3.87 23.72
CA ALA A 4 -24.24 -4.17 22.59
C ALA A 4 -25.11 -4.44 21.35
N ALA A 5 -24.80 -3.76 20.25
CA ALA A 5 -25.31 -4.08 18.92
C ALA A 5 -24.27 -4.91 18.18
N THR A 6 -24.71 -5.98 17.54
CA THR A 6 -23.85 -6.82 16.69
C THR A 6 -24.37 -6.73 15.26
N TYR A 7 -23.48 -6.48 14.31
CA TYR A 7 -23.78 -6.52 12.90
C TYR A 7 -22.66 -7.26 12.15
N TYR A 8 -22.98 -7.79 10.99
CA TYR A 8 -22.05 -8.57 10.16
C TYR A 8 -21.83 -7.84 8.84
N PRO A 9 -20.85 -6.93 8.79
CA PRO A 9 -20.58 -6.17 7.57
C PRO A 9 -20.01 -7.08 6.50
N LYS A 10 -20.34 -6.77 5.24
CA LYS A 10 -19.80 -7.46 4.08
C LYS A 10 -18.52 -6.73 3.63
N ASN A 11 -17.40 -7.42 3.66
CA ASN A 11 -16.15 -6.95 3.05
C ASN A 11 -16.13 -7.42 1.58
N THR A 12 -16.02 -6.48 0.65
CA THR A 12 -15.94 -6.79 -0.79
C THR A 12 -14.49 -6.63 -1.24
N VAL A 13 -13.96 -7.68 -1.85
CA VAL A 13 -12.62 -7.71 -2.43
C VAL A 13 -12.73 -8.10 -3.89
N HIS A 14 -12.04 -7.34 -4.75
CA HIS A 14 -11.84 -7.65 -6.15
C HIS A 14 -10.36 -7.67 -6.43
N GLU A 15 -9.91 -8.67 -7.17
CA GLU A 15 -8.51 -8.83 -7.56
C GLU A 15 -8.43 -9.28 -9.02
N ASP A 16 -7.57 -8.61 -9.77
CA ASP A 16 -7.23 -8.93 -11.16
C ASP A 16 -5.74 -9.25 -11.23
N PHE A 17 -5.42 -10.48 -11.60
CA PHE A 17 -4.05 -10.97 -11.71
C PHE A 17 -3.76 -11.47 -13.12
N GLY A 18 -2.57 -11.14 -13.62
CA GLY A 18 -2.10 -11.62 -14.92
C GLY A 18 -0.59 -11.78 -14.93
N THR A 19 -0.11 -12.84 -15.64
CA THR A 19 1.30 -13.05 -15.90
C THR A 19 1.51 -13.51 -17.33
N ALA A 20 2.62 -13.07 -17.92
CA ALA A 20 3.06 -13.50 -19.24
C ALA A 20 4.56 -13.74 -19.24
N ARG A 21 5.01 -14.75 -19.96
CA ARG A 21 6.43 -15.05 -20.19
C ARG A 21 6.67 -15.38 -21.64
N ALA A 22 7.80 -14.92 -22.16
CA ALA A 22 8.29 -15.25 -23.49
C ALA A 22 9.78 -15.61 -23.40
N ASP A 23 10.17 -16.66 -24.09
CA ASP A 23 11.56 -17.11 -24.23
C ASP A 23 11.88 -17.17 -25.73
N TYR A 24 13.02 -16.59 -26.12
CA TYR A 24 13.43 -16.52 -27.51
C TYR A 24 14.93 -16.78 -27.65
N ASN A 25 15.29 -17.70 -28.55
CA ASN A 25 16.69 -17.94 -28.90
C ASN A 25 17.07 -16.95 -30.02
N LEU A 26 17.87 -15.97 -29.71
CA LEU A 26 18.39 -15.00 -30.69
C LEU A 26 19.39 -15.65 -31.63
N ARG A 27 20.24 -16.54 -31.08
CA ARG A 27 21.26 -17.38 -31.75
C ARG A 27 21.46 -18.63 -30.91
N ASP A 28 22.28 -19.51 -31.38
CA ASP A 28 22.66 -20.76 -30.64
C ASP A 28 23.38 -20.42 -29.31
N SER A 29 24.06 -19.25 -29.26
CA SER A 29 24.77 -18.76 -28.07
C SER A 29 23.95 -17.82 -27.18
N ASP A 30 22.79 -17.36 -27.63
CA ASP A 30 22.08 -16.26 -26.98
C ASP A 30 20.60 -16.58 -26.77
N ARG A 31 20.19 -16.65 -25.50
CA ARG A 31 18.81 -16.84 -25.11
C ARG A 31 18.30 -15.63 -24.35
N LEU A 32 17.17 -15.10 -24.78
CA LEU A 32 16.45 -14.02 -24.16
C LEU A 32 15.19 -14.55 -23.50
N SER A 33 14.94 -14.14 -22.24
CA SER A 33 13.72 -14.45 -21.50
C SER A 33 13.12 -13.15 -20.96
N ALA A 34 11.83 -12.94 -21.20
CA ALA A 34 11.09 -11.79 -20.67
C ALA A 34 9.89 -12.29 -19.88
N ALA A 35 9.62 -11.67 -18.72
CA ALA A 35 8.45 -11.96 -17.93
C ALA A 35 7.83 -10.65 -17.43
N TYR A 36 6.48 -10.64 -17.37
CA TYR A 36 5.70 -9.56 -16.81
C TYR A 36 4.56 -10.11 -15.98
N THR A 37 4.39 -9.55 -14.79
CA THR A 37 3.29 -9.85 -13.88
C THR A 37 2.62 -8.55 -13.48
N ILE A 38 1.30 -8.55 -13.46
CA ILE A 38 0.47 -7.46 -12.95
C ILE A 38 -0.57 -8.02 -12.00
N ASP A 39 -0.76 -7.29 -10.90
CA ASP A 39 -1.76 -7.57 -9.88
C ASP A 39 -2.44 -6.26 -9.48
N ARG A 40 -3.77 -6.26 -9.39
CA ARG A 40 -4.57 -5.11 -8.97
C ARG A 40 -5.66 -5.57 -8.03
N GLY A 41 -5.64 -5.05 -6.80
CA GLY A 41 -6.63 -5.33 -5.79
C GLY A 41 -7.42 -4.08 -5.41
N HIS A 42 -8.71 -4.26 -5.17
CA HIS A 42 -9.59 -3.26 -4.58
C HIS A 42 -10.43 -3.88 -3.48
N SER A 43 -10.49 -3.22 -2.33
CA SER A 43 -11.27 -3.69 -1.19
C SER A 43 -11.97 -2.52 -0.50
N VAL A 44 -13.21 -2.74 -0.08
CA VAL A 44 -13.97 -1.83 0.80
C VAL A 44 -14.19 -2.53 2.13
N ILE A 45 -13.55 -2.02 3.18
CA ILE A 45 -13.52 -2.60 4.52
C ILE A 45 -14.42 -1.76 5.43
N PRO A 46 -15.60 -2.26 5.82
CA PRO A 46 -16.48 -1.55 6.77
C PRO A 46 -15.80 -1.32 8.12
N LEU A 47 -16.08 -0.17 8.73
CA LEU A 47 -15.58 0.18 10.05
C LEU A 47 -16.56 -0.27 11.15
N ALA A 48 -16.18 -0.02 12.42
CA ALA A 48 -17.05 -0.26 13.57
C ALA A 48 -18.34 0.57 13.52
N ASP A 49 -18.27 1.77 12.96
CA ASP A 49 -19.44 2.56 12.57
C ASP A 49 -19.90 2.12 11.17
N PRO A 50 -21.12 1.55 11.03
CA PRO A 50 -21.60 1.00 9.76
C PRO A 50 -21.84 2.02 8.65
N LEU A 51 -21.75 3.32 8.94
CA LEU A 51 -21.88 4.39 7.97
C LEU A 51 -20.54 4.75 7.30
N PHE A 52 -19.45 4.13 7.75
CA PHE A 52 -18.10 4.39 7.28
C PHE A 52 -17.40 3.11 6.84
N ALA A 53 -16.48 3.27 5.92
CA ALA A 53 -15.61 2.21 5.43
C ALA A 53 -14.22 2.78 5.11
N SER A 54 -13.26 1.91 4.89
CA SER A 54 -11.98 2.22 4.27
C SER A 54 -11.93 1.61 2.89
N ALA A 55 -11.51 2.38 1.91
CA ALA A 55 -11.25 1.92 0.55
C ALA A 55 -9.74 1.70 0.39
N LEU A 56 -9.36 0.47 0.06
CA LEU A 56 -7.98 0.08 -0.20
C LEU A 56 -7.83 -0.27 -1.68
N GLN A 57 -6.86 0.35 -2.33
CA GLN A 57 -6.46 0.01 -3.69
C GLN A 57 -4.99 -0.42 -3.67
N LEU A 58 -4.72 -1.59 -4.20
CA LEU A 58 -3.39 -2.17 -4.31
C LEU A 58 -3.03 -2.36 -5.77
N GLY A 59 -1.77 -2.17 -6.09
CA GLY A 59 -1.23 -2.48 -7.42
C GLY A 59 0.20 -2.96 -7.31
N ALA A 60 0.50 -4.07 -7.95
CA ALA A 60 1.84 -4.59 -8.08
C ALA A 60 2.15 -4.88 -9.56
N GLN A 61 3.36 -4.55 -9.97
CA GLN A 61 3.88 -4.87 -11.31
C GLN A 61 5.31 -5.37 -11.14
N VAL A 62 5.64 -6.43 -11.87
CA VAL A 62 7.00 -6.96 -11.94
C VAL A 62 7.32 -7.24 -13.40
N ALA A 63 8.42 -6.68 -13.87
CA ALA A 63 8.96 -6.96 -15.20
C ALA A 63 10.41 -7.43 -15.07
N SER A 64 10.79 -8.41 -15.86
CA SER A 64 12.18 -8.86 -15.95
C SER A 64 12.55 -9.18 -17.38
N LEU A 65 13.78 -8.86 -17.71
CA LEU A 65 14.43 -9.25 -18.96
C LEU A 65 15.76 -9.91 -18.57
N GLU A 66 16.00 -11.10 -19.11
CA GLU A 66 17.22 -11.86 -18.89
C GLU A 66 17.80 -12.28 -20.23
N GLU A 67 19.09 -12.06 -20.40
CA GLU A 67 19.89 -12.63 -21.48
C GLU A 67 20.90 -13.61 -20.90
N VAL A 68 20.96 -14.80 -21.49
CA VAL A 68 21.98 -15.79 -21.22
C VAL A 68 22.82 -15.92 -22.46
N HIS A 69 24.10 -15.56 -22.35
CA HIS A 69 25.08 -15.62 -23.43
C HIS A 69 26.15 -16.66 -23.15
N VAL A 70 26.27 -17.63 -24.05
CA VAL A 70 27.35 -18.66 -24.06
C VAL A 70 28.56 -18.05 -24.77
N VAL A 71 29.48 -17.47 -24.01
CA VAL A 71 30.72 -16.88 -24.56
C VAL A 71 31.65 -17.96 -25.11
N SER A 72 31.71 -19.11 -24.43
CA SER A 72 32.45 -20.28 -24.84
C SER A 72 31.91 -21.54 -24.13
N PRO A 73 32.32 -22.75 -24.48
CA PRO A 73 31.89 -23.98 -23.77
C PRO A 73 32.14 -23.96 -22.25
N ASN A 74 33.03 -23.09 -21.80
CA ASN A 74 33.44 -22.98 -20.40
C ASN A 74 33.05 -21.64 -19.75
N VAL A 75 32.42 -20.69 -20.48
CA VAL A 75 32.11 -19.36 -19.99
C VAL A 75 30.68 -19.01 -20.36
N LEU A 76 29.89 -18.74 -19.34
CA LEU A 76 28.52 -18.30 -19.45
C LEU A 76 28.40 -16.90 -18.82
N ASN A 77 27.74 -15.99 -19.51
CA ASN A 77 27.32 -14.68 -18.96
C ASN A 77 25.79 -14.66 -18.82
N THR A 78 25.30 -14.04 -17.76
CA THR A 78 23.88 -13.81 -17.54
C THR A 78 23.67 -12.38 -17.14
N LEU A 79 23.02 -11.61 -18.01
CA LEU A 79 22.58 -10.24 -17.78
C LEU A 79 21.09 -10.27 -17.44
N ARG A 80 20.70 -9.59 -16.36
CA ARG A 80 19.29 -9.44 -15.97
C ARG A 80 18.97 -8.01 -15.61
N VAL A 81 17.87 -7.51 -16.17
CA VAL A 81 17.26 -6.22 -15.81
C VAL A 81 15.89 -6.50 -15.20
N GLY A 82 15.61 -5.90 -14.06
CA GLY A 82 14.35 -6.04 -13.36
C GLY A 82 13.73 -4.69 -13.00
N PHE A 83 12.41 -4.67 -13.05
CA PHE A 83 11.59 -3.57 -12.54
C PHE A 83 10.49 -4.14 -11.69
N SER A 84 10.27 -3.56 -10.50
CA SER A 84 9.04 -3.80 -9.76
C SER A 84 8.44 -2.49 -9.26
N ARG A 85 7.11 -2.45 -9.24
CA ARG A 85 6.33 -1.36 -8.69
C ARG A 85 5.31 -1.91 -7.71
N ALA A 86 5.30 -1.36 -6.49
CA ALA A 86 4.23 -1.53 -5.53
C ALA A 86 3.54 -0.18 -5.33
N ALA A 87 2.21 -0.19 -5.34
CA ALA A 87 1.40 1.00 -5.17
C ALA A 87 0.22 0.69 -4.27
N PHE A 88 -0.10 1.59 -3.33
CA PHE A 88 -1.34 1.54 -2.60
C PHE A 88 -1.94 2.92 -2.40
N ASN A 89 -3.28 2.96 -2.33
CA ASN A 89 -4.07 4.05 -1.76
C ASN A 89 -4.92 3.49 -0.64
N TYR A 90 -5.04 4.22 0.43
CA TYR A 90 -5.88 3.88 1.56
C TYR A 90 -6.70 5.11 1.96
N ASP A 91 -7.96 5.12 1.55
CA ASP A 91 -8.86 6.25 1.66
C ASP A 91 -10.00 5.97 2.63
N SER A 92 -10.56 7.03 3.22
CA SER A 92 -11.84 6.96 3.90
C SER A 92 -12.96 6.88 2.87
N ALA A 93 -13.99 6.13 3.21
CA ALA A 93 -15.22 6.07 2.41
C ALA A 93 -16.43 6.25 3.33
N THR A 94 -17.40 7.04 2.88
CA THR A 94 -18.69 7.19 3.55
C THR A 94 -19.74 6.35 2.84
N LEU A 95 -20.54 5.60 3.60
CA LEU A 95 -21.65 4.80 3.08
C LEU A 95 -22.99 5.54 3.16
N ALA A 96 -22.95 6.80 3.61
CA ALA A 96 -24.08 7.72 3.71
C ALA A 96 -23.64 9.14 3.37
N THR A 97 -24.59 10.00 3.02
CA THR A 97 -24.34 11.44 2.83
C THR A 97 -24.39 12.16 4.18
N PHE A 98 -23.37 12.91 4.47
CA PHE A 98 -23.26 13.71 5.70
C PHE A 98 -23.37 15.20 5.43
N PRO A 99 -24.03 15.98 6.31
CA PRO A 99 -23.95 17.43 6.26
C PRO A 99 -22.51 17.92 6.45
N ALA A 100 -22.11 18.94 5.70
CA ALA A 100 -20.75 19.51 5.80
C ALA A 100 -20.40 20.03 7.22
N SER A 101 -21.40 20.32 8.04
CA SER A 101 -21.22 20.74 9.45
C SER A 101 -20.68 19.63 10.37
N LEU A 102 -20.70 18.36 9.94
CA LEU A 102 -20.14 17.23 10.67
C LEU A 102 -18.66 16.98 10.35
N SER A 103 -18.11 17.66 9.36
CA SER A 103 -16.70 17.53 8.98
C SER A 103 -15.84 18.48 9.82
N PHE A 104 -14.79 17.97 10.42
CA PHE A 104 -13.81 18.77 11.16
C PHE A 104 -12.95 19.64 10.23
N VAL A 105 -12.75 19.16 9.02
CA VAL A 105 -11.97 19.84 7.98
C VAL A 105 -12.92 20.22 6.85
N LYS A 106 -12.94 21.51 6.48
CA LYS A 106 -13.83 22.01 5.44
C LYS A 106 -13.59 21.30 4.11
N GLY A 107 -14.65 20.75 3.54
CA GLY A 107 -14.61 20.06 2.23
C GLY A 107 -14.12 18.62 2.29
N ALA A 108 -13.81 18.10 3.48
CA ALA A 108 -13.45 16.71 3.70
C ALA A 108 -14.63 15.89 4.26
N ASP A 109 -14.51 14.57 4.26
CA ASP A 109 -15.43 13.67 4.94
C ASP A 109 -15.38 13.85 6.46
N PRO A 110 -16.40 13.42 7.22
CA PRO A 110 -16.38 13.45 8.68
C PRO A 110 -15.17 12.68 9.23
N GLY A 111 -14.49 13.29 10.21
CA GLY A 111 -13.35 12.71 10.89
C GLY A 111 -13.73 11.63 11.91
N GLY A 112 -12.73 11.15 12.65
CA GLY A 112 -12.92 10.12 13.66
C GLY A 112 -13.29 10.68 15.03
N ILE A 113 -14.13 9.93 15.74
CA ILE A 113 -14.51 10.20 17.13
C ILE A 113 -14.15 8.97 17.97
N ALA A 114 -13.45 9.19 19.09
CA ALA A 114 -13.13 8.17 20.07
C ALA A 114 -13.66 8.56 21.45
N ILE A 115 -14.39 7.65 22.10
CA ILE A 115 -14.96 7.86 23.43
C ILE A 115 -14.41 6.77 24.35
N GLY A 116 -13.92 7.14 25.52
CA GLY A 116 -13.35 6.21 26.49
C GLY A 116 -11.84 6.31 26.62
N GLY A 117 -11.26 7.42 26.18
CA GLY A 117 -9.88 7.83 26.40
C GLY A 117 -8.84 7.12 25.53
N GLY A 118 -7.71 7.75 25.37
CA GLY A 118 -6.51 7.20 24.79
C GLY A 118 -6.57 6.89 23.31
N ALA A 119 -5.98 5.76 22.96
CA ALA A 119 -5.94 5.29 21.59
C ALA A 119 -7.29 4.77 21.11
N VAL A 120 -7.59 4.94 19.83
CA VAL A 120 -8.84 4.47 19.20
C VAL A 120 -9.10 2.98 19.48
N ALA A 121 -8.05 2.15 19.50
CA ALA A 121 -8.16 0.71 19.77
C ALA A 121 -8.64 0.37 21.19
N THR A 122 -8.50 1.28 22.15
CA THR A 122 -8.93 1.10 23.55
C THR A 122 -10.17 1.91 23.90
N ALA A 123 -10.73 2.64 22.96
CA ALA A 123 -11.93 3.44 23.18
C ALA A 123 -13.15 2.55 23.44
N ILE A 124 -14.08 3.05 24.28
CA ILE A 124 -15.34 2.38 24.57
C ILE A 124 -16.18 2.25 23.30
N THR A 125 -16.19 3.27 22.49
CA THR A 125 -16.80 3.30 21.18
C THR A 125 -16.04 4.24 20.25
N THR A 126 -16.10 3.94 18.96
CA THR A 126 -15.56 4.78 17.90
C THR A 126 -16.66 5.05 16.88
N ALA A 127 -16.63 6.23 16.28
CA ALA A 127 -17.53 6.65 15.23
C ALA A 127 -16.76 7.47 14.19
N GLY A 128 -17.35 7.64 13.01
CA GLY A 128 -16.79 8.47 11.95
C GLY A 128 -15.74 7.78 11.10
N GLY A 129 -15.03 8.58 10.30
CA GLY A 129 -14.07 8.11 9.30
C GLY A 129 -12.81 7.51 9.88
N ASN A 130 -12.09 6.77 9.05
CA ASN A 130 -10.81 6.18 9.42
C ASN A 130 -9.74 7.28 9.56
N VAL A 131 -9.19 7.41 10.76
CA VAL A 131 -8.19 8.43 11.10
C VAL A 131 -6.83 8.24 10.40
N ASN A 132 -6.57 7.04 9.88
CA ASN A 132 -5.35 6.68 9.15
C ASN A 132 -5.55 6.68 7.63
N ALA A 133 -6.72 7.06 7.15
CA ALA A 133 -7.03 7.14 5.73
C ALA A 133 -6.47 8.41 5.06
N GLY A 134 -6.47 8.44 3.74
CA GLY A 134 -5.91 9.52 2.94
C GLY A 134 -4.41 9.38 2.73
N VAL A 135 -3.89 8.15 2.78
CA VAL A 135 -2.47 7.85 2.58
C VAL A 135 -2.24 7.09 1.28
N TRP A 136 -1.09 7.33 0.68
CA TRP A 136 -0.69 6.61 -0.51
C TRP A 136 0.83 6.39 -0.54
N ASN A 137 1.24 5.34 -1.25
CA ASN A 137 2.65 5.05 -1.54
C ASN A 137 2.81 4.52 -2.97
N ARG A 138 3.92 4.88 -3.59
CA ARG A 138 4.35 4.44 -4.93
C ARG A 138 5.83 4.13 -4.88
N ARG A 139 6.17 2.86 -4.73
CA ARG A 139 7.56 2.40 -4.68
C ARG A 139 7.94 1.71 -5.98
N ASN A 140 9.01 2.20 -6.61
CA ASN A 140 9.63 1.57 -7.77
C ASN A 140 11.00 1.02 -7.38
N LEU A 141 11.31 -0.17 -7.85
CA LEU A 141 12.59 -0.82 -7.68
C LEU A 141 13.13 -1.19 -9.05
N PHE A 142 14.32 -0.73 -9.37
CA PHE A 142 15.07 -1.08 -10.56
C PHE A 142 16.27 -1.91 -10.14
N THR A 143 16.50 -3.03 -10.83
CA THR A 143 17.64 -3.91 -10.59
C THR A 143 18.38 -4.20 -11.87
N LEU A 144 19.69 -4.26 -11.78
CA LEU A 144 20.58 -4.73 -12.82
C LEU A 144 21.53 -5.74 -12.20
N THR A 145 21.61 -6.93 -12.78
CA THR A 145 22.61 -7.94 -12.41
C THR A 145 23.33 -8.41 -13.65
N ASP A 146 24.63 -8.54 -13.54
CA ASP A 146 25.46 -9.15 -14.57
C ASP A 146 26.40 -10.15 -13.89
N GLY A 147 26.36 -11.39 -14.34
CA GLY A 147 27.09 -12.50 -13.72
C GLY A 147 27.82 -13.34 -14.77
N VAL A 148 29.04 -13.72 -14.44
CA VAL A 148 29.86 -14.59 -15.27
C VAL A 148 30.17 -15.87 -14.51
N GLN A 149 29.95 -17.02 -15.15
CA GLN A 149 30.36 -18.33 -14.67
C GLN A 149 31.47 -18.89 -15.56
N ILE A 150 32.56 -19.34 -14.94
CA ILE A 150 33.70 -19.91 -15.62
C ILE A 150 33.95 -21.30 -15.07
N THR A 151 34.02 -22.32 -15.95
CA THR A 151 34.36 -23.71 -15.60
C THR A 151 35.73 -24.01 -16.17
N LYS A 152 36.69 -24.37 -15.30
CA LYS A 152 38.04 -24.79 -15.74
C LYS A 152 38.49 -26.02 -14.97
N GLY A 153 38.50 -27.16 -15.68
CA GLY A 153 38.80 -28.45 -15.05
C GLY A 153 37.77 -28.79 -13.97
N ILE A 154 38.26 -28.94 -12.74
CA ILE A 154 37.42 -29.21 -11.55
C ILE A 154 36.92 -27.93 -10.86
N HIS A 155 37.30 -26.76 -11.34
CA HIS A 155 36.96 -25.48 -10.70
C HIS A 155 35.79 -24.83 -11.43
N GLN A 156 34.84 -24.33 -10.63
CA GLN A 156 33.76 -23.46 -11.08
C GLN A 156 33.85 -22.14 -10.33
N ILE A 157 33.98 -21.03 -11.06
CA ILE A 157 34.11 -19.69 -10.54
C ILE A 157 32.88 -18.90 -10.99
N SER A 158 32.22 -18.23 -10.05
CA SER A 158 31.14 -17.32 -10.34
C SER A 158 31.47 -15.93 -9.78
N THR A 159 31.31 -14.90 -10.58
CA THR A 159 31.48 -13.52 -10.21
C THR A 159 30.44 -12.65 -10.89
N GLY A 160 30.19 -11.46 -10.37
CA GLY A 160 29.23 -10.54 -10.97
C GLY A 160 29.03 -9.28 -10.17
N ILE A 161 28.15 -8.44 -10.68
CA ILE A 161 27.69 -7.21 -10.04
C ILE A 161 26.18 -7.22 -9.87
N TRP A 162 25.72 -6.53 -8.83
CA TRP A 162 24.31 -6.27 -8.59
C TRP A 162 24.14 -4.80 -8.23
N LEU A 163 23.31 -4.10 -9.00
CA LEU A 163 22.96 -2.70 -8.78
C LEU A 163 21.47 -2.60 -8.54
N GLN A 164 21.09 -1.76 -7.59
CA GLN A 164 19.71 -1.55 -7.22
C GLN A 164 19.43 -0.07 -6.98
N ARG A 165 18.30 0.41 -7.51
CA ARG A 165 17.78 1.75 -7.25
C ARG A 165 16.35 1.67 -6.78
N VAL A 166 16.07 2.25 -5.60
CA VAL A 166 14.72 2.43 -5.04
C VAL A 166 14.29 3.87 -5.29
N GLN A 167 13.05 4.04 -5.73
CA GLN A 167 12.32 5.31 -5.73
C GLN A 167 11.07 5.10 -4.90
N ASP A 168 10.94 5.84 -3.81
CA ASP A 168 9.78 5.81 -2.92
C ASP A 168 9.14 7.19 -2.88
N ASN A 169 7.88 7.27 -3.32
CA ASN A 169 7.07 8.46 -3.26
C ASN A 169 5.85 8.13 -2.42
N GLU A 170 5.70 8.82 -1.32
CA GLU A 170 4.65 8.52 -0.37
C GLU A 170 4.08 9.79 0.27
N ASP A 171 2.85 9.66 0.70
CA ASP A 171 2.19 10.57 1.60
C ASP A 171 1.43 9.74 2.63
N ILE A 172 2.00 9.62 3.82
CA ILE A 172 1.54 8.76 4.90
C ILE A 172 1.06 9.54 6.12
N ALA A 173 0.78 10.84 5.97
CA ALA A 173 0.26 11.65 7.05
C ALA A 173 -1.15 11.19 7.47
N SER A 174 -1.27 10.70 8.68
CA SER A 174 -2.55 10.30 9.29
C SER A 174 -3.33 11.51 9.84
N ARG A 175 -4.59 11.31 10.21
CA ARG A 175 -5.47 12.31 10.84
C ARG A 175 -5.83 13.51 9.99
N ARG A 176 -5.84 13.39 8.69
CA ARG A 176 -6.21 14.48 7.77
C ARG A 176 -7.67 14.89 7.89
N LEU A 177 -8.55 13.97 8.26
CA LEU A 177 -9.96 14.24 8.50
C LEU A 177 -10.24 14.82 9.90
N GLY A 178 -9.21 14.85 10.77
CA GLY A 178 -9.34 15.21 12.18
C GLY A 178 -9.83 14.05 13.05
N THR A 179 -9.42 14.08 14.31
CA THR A 179 -9.81 13.11 15.33
C THR A 179 -10.16 13.84 16.62
N ALA A 180 -11.37 13.62 17.11
CA ALA A 180 -11.86 14.14 18.39
C ALA A 180 -11.89 13.00 19.42
N THR A 181 -11.28 13.20 20.58
CA THR A 181 -11.21 12.22 21.67
C THR A 181 -11.87 12.76 22.93
N PHE A 182 -12.71 11.93 23.56
CA PHE A 182 -13.40 12.20 24.79
C PHE A 182 -13.05 11.10 25.81
N ASN A 183 -12.69 11.46 27.05
CA ASN A 183 -12.28 10.50 28.06
C ASN A 183 -13.39 9.54 28.49
N THR A 184 -14.62 10.00 28.48
CA THR A 184 -15.80 9.25 28.92
C THR A 184 -17.02 9.59 28.06
N LEU A 185 -18.03 8.72 28.12
CA LEU A 185 -19.34 9.05 27.54
C LEU A 185 -19.94 10.33 28.12
N ALA A 186 -19.73 10.59 29.41
CA ALA A 186 -20.24 11.81 30.07
C ALA A 186 -19.60 13.06 29.46
N THR A 187 -18.29 13.09 29.26
CA THR A 187 -17.58 14.20 28.62
C THR A 187 -17.99 14.39 27.16
N PHE A 188 -18.27 13.30 26.45
CA PHE A 188 -18.81 13.37 25.09
C PHE A 188 -20.19 14.03 25.06
N LEU A 189 -21.12 13.60 25.94
CA LEU A 189 -22.46 14.17 26.01
C LEU A 189 -22.48 15.64 26.48
N GLN A 190 -21.46 16.07 27.23
CA GLN A 190 -21.27 17.46 27.67
C GLN A 190 -20.54 18.32 26.60
N GLY A 191 -20.07 17.72 25.51
CA GLY A 191 -19.24 18.38 24.50
C GLY A 191 -17.85 18.78 25.02
N THR A 192 -17.39 18.16 26.13
CA THR A 192 -16.08 18.45 26.74
C THR A 192 -15.00 17.61 26.10
N LEU A 193 -14.34 18.17 25.10
CA LEU A 193 -13.29 17.54 24.33
C LEU A 193 -12.01 17.33 25.16
N THR A 194 -11.42 16.15 25.10
CA THR A 194 -10.14 15.87 25.76
C THR A 194 -8.96 16.20 24.84
N ASN A 195 -9.05 15.79 23.58
CA ASN A 195 -7.99 16.02 22.61
C ASN A 195 -8.59 16.13 21.21
N PHE A 196 -8.04 17.03 20.41
CA PHE A 196 -8.31 17.15 18.99
C PHE A 196 -6.99 17.12 18.23
N GLN A 197 -6.91 16.28 17.21
CA GLN A 197 -5.74 16.16 16.35
C GLN A 197 -6.16 16.26 14.90
N VAL A 198 -5.45 17.06 14.14
CA VAL A 198 -5.58 17.18 12.69
C VAL A 198 -4.21 17.47 12.09
N VAL A 199 -3.93 16.87 10.94
CA VAL A 199 -2.75 17.20 10.15
C VAL A 199 -3.25 17.99 8.94
N PRO A 200 -2.94 19.29 8.83
CA PRO A 200 -3.31 20.09 7.68
C PRO A 200 -2.63 19.57 6.42
N ASN A 201 -3.25 19.82 5.27
CA ASN A 201 -2.69 19.44 3.99
C ASN A 201 -1.38 20.22 3.75
N HIS A 202 -0.35 19.55 3.30
CA HIS A 202 1.01 20.11 3.16
C HIS A 202 1.11 21.32 2.22
N SER A 203 0.13 21.50 1.33
CA SER A 203 0.07 22.63 0.40
C SER A 203 -0.24 23.98 1.05
N GLU A 204 -0.60 23.99 2.33
CA GLU A 204 -0.97 25.24 3.05
C GLU A 204 0.15 25.76 3.97
N LEU A 205 1.27 25.04 4.03
CA LEU A 205 2.45 25.36 4.86
C LEU A 205 3.66 25.84 4.03
N GLY A 206 3.42 26.16 2.76
CA GLY A 206 4.45 26.68 1.84
C GLY A 206 4.83 28.14 2.07
#